data_cba1194ae45eefa09fbdaa190141ed1a
#
_entry.id   cba1194ae45eefa09fbdaa190141ed1a
#
_cell.length_a   1.000
_cell.length_b   1.000
_cell.length_c   1.000
_cell.angle_alpha   90.00
_cell.angle_beta   90.00
_cell.angle_gamma   90.00
#
_symmetry.space_group_name_H-M   'P 1'
#
loop_
_entity.id
_entity.type
_entity.pdbx_description
1 polymer ?
#
loop_
_entity_poly.entity_id
_entity_poly.type
_entity_poly.pdbx_seq_one_letter_code
_entity_poly.pdbx_strand_id
1 'polypeptide(L)'
;MKTMGWIAAGLMGVFIAVTAAAQTRISIATGGTGGVYYPLGGGLANVLSKYVPNMQATAEVTGASVANMQLVGAGKAEVGFTMADTAWDAYQGLDKFKDNKQAVRAIVVFYPNLTHVVTVEGKGIEKMADLKGKRISTGSPGSGTEVMAFRILEAYGIDKDKDVKRERLSVAESVNALKDGKIDALIWVGGIPTPAITDLAATPNTKIKLIDHADAVEKMRAKYGPLYVKDKIAAKSYPGQDKDNTNLTVWNILVVNEKADEKIVYDIVKTMFEKKAEIVAVHKDANYLALDNQLTGGSPIPFHPGALRYFKEKGLKVN
;
A
#
# COMPACT_ATOMS: atom_id res chain seq x y z
N MET A 1 -71.86 55.27 13.34
CA MET A 1 -70.47 55.01 13.66
C MET A 1 -70.17 53.56 13.24
N LYS A 2 -69.40 53.36 12.19
CA LYS A 2 -69.07 52.03 11.62
C LYS A 2 -67.69 51.58 12.17
N THR A 3 -67.67 50.48 12.90
CA THR A 3 -66.44 49.83 13.36
C THR A 3 -65.92 48.89 12.30
N MET A 4 -64.72 49.13 11.85
CA MET A 4 -64.02 48.37 10.82
C MET A 4 -63.09 47.34 11.54
N GLY A 5 -63.44 46.03 11.46
CA GLY A 5 -62.64 44.95 11.99
C GLY A 5 -61.52 44.56 11.05
N TRP A 6 -60.29 44.51 11.54
CA TRP A 6 -59.10 44.04 10.84
C TRP A 6 -58.93 42.52 11.03
N ILE A 7 -59.01 41.77 9.94
CA ILE A 7 -58.64 40.34 9.93
C ILE A 7 -57.14 40.25 9.62
N ALA A 8 -56.34 39.86 10.62
CA ALA A 8 -54.92 39.53 10.41
C ALA A 8 -54.81 38.08 9.96
N ALA A 9 -54.52 37.85 8.68
CA ALA A 9 -54.17 36.53 8.16
C ALA A 9 -52.72 36.22 8.50
N GLY A 10 -52.47 35.32 9.46
CA GLY A 10 -51.15 34.81 9.81
C GLY A 10 -50.67 33.82 8.72
N LEU A 11 -49.70 34.19 7.94
CA LEU A 11 -48.96 33.27 7.08
C LEU A 11 -47.99 32.44 7.96
N MET A 12 -48.34 31.19 8.21
CA MET A 12 -47.47 30.20 8.86
C MET A 12 -46.47 29.67 7.84
N GLY A 13 -45.27 30.26 7.76
CA GLY A 13 -44.19 29.79 6.93
C GLY A 13 -43.66 28.45 7.44
N VAL A 14 -43.85 27.38 6.67
CA VAL A 14 -43.21 26.07 6.93
C VAL A 14 -41.72 26.17 6.59
N PHE A 15 -40.86 26.34 7.56
CA PHE A 15 -39.42 26.18 7.41
C PHE A 15 -39.11 24.70 7.25
N ILE A 16 -38.88 24.25 6.00
CA ILE A 16 -38.28 22.96 5.72
C ILE A 16 -36.79 23.09 6.07
N ALA A 17 -36.38 22.60 7.21
CA ALA A 17 -34.98 22.47 7.58
C ALA A 17 -34.37 21.40 6.67
N VAL A 18 -33.69 21.83 5.60
CA VAL A 18 -32.81 20.93 4.81
C VAL A 18 -31.62 20.62 5.71
N THR A 19 -31.65 19.45 6.35
CA THR A 19 -30.44 18.93 7.04
C THR A 19 -29.40 18.66 5.98
N ALA A 20 -28.41 19.55 5.85
CA ALA A 20 -27.20 19.27 5.06
C ALA A 20 -26.58 17.99 5.62
N ALA A 21 -26.59 16.90 4.86
CA ALA A 21 -25.91 15.69 5.24
C ALA A 21 -24.42 16.03 5.47
N ALA A 22 -23.90 15.70 6.66
CA ALA A 22 -22.50 15.97 6.97
C ALA A 22 -21.60 15.25 5.95
N GLN A 23 -20.62 15.96 5.40
CA GLN A 23 -19.66 15.43 4.45
C GLN A 23 -18.78 14.38 5.13
N THR A 24 -18.75 13.16 4.59
CA THR A 24 -17.86 12.08 5.05
C THR A 24 -16.46 12.34 4.51
N ARG A 25 -15.51 12.52 5.39
CA ARG A 25 -14.09 12.69 5.03
C ARG A 25 -13.34 11.38 5.16
N ILE A 26 -12.56 11.03 4.15
CA ILE A 26 -11.75 9.80 4.11
C ILE A 26 -10.30 10.18 3.87
N SER A 27 -9.46 9.98 4.86
CA SER A 27 -8.00 10.06 4.73
C SER A 27 -7.46 8.68 4.35
N ILE A 28 -6.68 8.60 3.28
CA ILE A 28 -6.08 7.38 2.76
C ILE A 28 -4.58 7.44 3.03
N ALA A 29 -4.11 6.71 4.03
CA ALA A 29 -2.70 6.60 4.36
C ALA A 29 -1.96 5.77 3.31
N THR A 30 -0.94 6.35 2.67
CA THR A 30 -0.24 5.78 1.52
C THR A 30 1.24 5.49 1.80
N GLY A 31 2.15 6.22 1.23
CA GLY A 31 3.60 6.12 1.36
C GLY A 31 4.29 7.31 0.71
N GLY A 32 5.59 7.23 0.49
CA GLY A 32 6.35 8.28 -0.20
C GLY A 32 5.93 8.44 -1.67
N THR A 33 6.05 9.66 -2.19
CA THR A 33 5.59 10.04 -3.54
C THR A 33 6.31 9.31 -4.69
N GLY A 34 7.51 8.79 -4.47
CA GLY A 34 8.27 7.99 -5.47
C GLY A 34 7.83 6.53 -5.58
N GLY A 35 6.92 6.06 -4.71
CA GLY A 35 6.39 4.70 -4.71
C GLY A 35 5.03 4.60 -5.44
N VAL A 36 4.38 3.44 -5.28
CA VAL A 36 3.11 3.12 -5.97
C VAL A 36 1.89 3.44 -5.10
N TYR A 37 1.98 3.39 -3.78
CA TYR A 37 0.86 3.68 -2.89
C TYR A 37 0.28 5.08 -3.08
N TYR A 38 1.15 6.10 -3.20
CA TYR A 38 0.71 7.49 -3.28
C TYR A 38 -0.11 7.78 -4.56
N PRO A 39 0.36 7.48 -5.79
CA PRO A 39 -0.45 7.67 -6.98
C PRO A 39 -1.74 6.84 -6.96
N LEU A 40 -1.70 5.58 -6.52
CA LEU A 40 -2.92 4.75 -6.39
C LEU A 40 -3.90 5.31 -5.36
N GLY A 41 -3.40 5.78 -4.22
CA GLY A 41 -4.21 6.43 -3.19
C GLY A 41 -4.86 7.72 -3.69
N GLY A 42 -4.13 8.52 -4.48
CA GLY A 42 -4.66 9.71 -5.15
C GLY A 42 -5.76 9.37 -6.15
N GLY A 43 -5.54 8.35 -6.98
CA GLY A 43 -6.55 7.83 -7.90
C GLY A 43 -7.80 7.32 -7.18
N LEU A 44 -7.62 6.56 -6.12
CA LEU A 44 -8.71 6.07 -5.27
C LEU A 44 -9.48 7.24 -4.63
N ALA A 45 -8.77 8.21 -4.05
CA ALA A 45 -9.37 9.39 -3.45
C ALA A 45 -10.25 10.16 -4.44
N ASN A 46 -9.75 10.35 -5.68
CA ASN A 46 -10.51 10.99 -6.75
C ASN A 46 -11.77 10.19 -7.11
N VAL A 47 -11.64 8.88 -7.28
CA VAL A 47 -12.77 7.99 -7.61
C VAL A 47 -13.82 8.00 -6.50
N LEU A 48 -13.42 7.89 -5.24
CA LEU A 48 -14.35 7.93 -4.10
C LEU A 48 -15.07 9.28 -4.00
N SER A 49 -14.35 10.38 -4.10
CA SER A 49 -14.92 11.73 -4.04
C SER A 49 -15.89 12.02 -5.19
N LYS A 50 -15.66 11.42 -6.36
CA LYS A 50 -16.49 11.61 -7.57
C LYS A 50 -17.77 10.78 -7.55
N TYR A 51 -17.71 9.54 -7.03
CA TYR A 51 -18.77 8.56 -7.21
C TYR A 51 -19.53 8.20 -5.94
N VAL A 52 -18.99 8.47 -4.76
CA VAL A 52 -19.71 8.23 -3.50
C VAL A 52 -20.34 9.55 -3.03
N PRO A 53 -21.68 9.64 -2.94
CA PRO A 53 -22.37 10.86 -2.52
C PRO A 53 -21.88 11.34 -1.13
N ASN A 54 -21.65 12.64 -1.02
CA ASN A 54 -21.20 13.30 0.23
C ASN A 54 -19.86 12.78 0.79
N MET A 55 -19.04 12.08 -0.01
CA MET A 55 -17.71 11.63 0.39
C MET A 55 -16.64 12.54 -0.21
N GLN A 56 -15.67 12.92 0.61
CA GLN A 56 -14.44 13.59 0.19
C GLN A 56 -13.25 12.80 0.70
N ALA A 57 -12.46 12.28 -0.22
CA ALA A 57 -11.28 11.49 0.10
C ALA A 57 -9.99 12.22 -0.29
N THR A 58 -8.92 12.02 0.48
CA THR A 58 -7.58 12.57 0.26
C THR A 58 -6.53 11.49 0.47
N ALA A 59 -5.43 11.56 -0.28
CA ALA A 59 -4.27 10.68 -0.11
C ALA A 59 -3.21 11.37 0.73
N GLU A 60 -2.76 10.70 1.79
CA GLU A 60 -1.77 11.23 2.72
C GLU A 60 -0.42 10.54 2.52
N VAL A 61 0.65 11.33 2.44
CA VAL A 61 2.03 10.84 2.46
C VAL A 61 2.38 10.35 3.86
N THR A 62 2.87 9.13 3.97
CA THR A 62 3.21 8.50 5.26
C THR A 62 4.54 7.74 5.18
N GLY A 63 4.94 7.11 6.30
CA GLY A 63 6.03 6.13 6.34
C GLY A 63 5.69 4.78 5.70
N ALA A 64 4.51 4.62 5.12
CA ALA A 64 3.94 3.40 4.52
C ALA A 64 3.51 2.33 5.56
N SER A 65 3.62 1.04 5.23
CA SER A 65 2.86 -0.06 5.82
C SER A 65 2.76 -0.07 7.36
N VAL A 66 3.88 0.01 8.07
CA VAL A 66 3.86 -0.01 9.55
C VAL A 66 3.20 1.25 10.11
N ALA A 67 3.55 2.43 9.57
CA ALA A 67 2.95 3.69 9.97
C ALA A 67 1.44 3.71 9.67
N ASN A 68 1.03 3.18 8.51
CA ASN A 68 -0.38 3.13 8.11
C ASN A 68 -1.20 2.23 9.04
N MET A 69 -0.66 1.07 9.44
CA MET A 69 -1.32 0.19 10.40
C MET A 69 -1.55 0.90 11.74
N GLN A 70 -0.56 1.68 12.22
CA GLN A 70 -0.69 2.46 13.45
C GLN A 70 -1.71 3.60 13.32
N LEU A 71 -1.72 4.32 12.18
CA LEU A 71 -2.67 5.40 11.91
C LEU A 71 -4.11 4.88 11.85
N VAL A 72 -4.33 3.81 11.09
CA VAL A 72 -5.67 3.20 10.94
C VAL A 72 -6.13 2.57 12.26
N GLY A 73 -5.25 1.82 12.93
CA GLY A 73 -5.57 1.22 14.24
C GLY A 73 -5.94 2.26 15.30
N ALA A 74 -5.33 3.45 15.27
CA ALA A 74 -5.63 4.57 16.16
C ALA A 74 -6.81 5.45 15.68
N GLY A 75 -7.45 5.14 14.53
CA GLY A 75 -8.52 5.95 13.95
C GLY A 75 -8.07 7.33 13.45
N LYS A 76 -6.79 7.47 13.08
CA LYS A 76 -6.20 8.70 12.54
C LYS A 76 -6.15 8.74 11.00
N ALA A 77 -6.46 7.63 10.36
CA ALA A 77 -6.74 7.51 8.94
C ALA A 77 -7.87 6.49 8.77
N GLU A 78 -8.75 6.72 7.82
CA GLU A 78 -9.89 5.84 7.56
C GLU A 78 -9.48 4.61 6.78
N VAL A 79 -8.58 4.77 5.79
CA VAL A 79 -8.09 3.69 4.93
C VAL A 79 -6.57 3.71 4.93
N GLY A 80 -5.94 2.53 4.90
CA GLY A 80 -4.49 2.42 4.79
C GLY A 80 -4.05 1.38 3.77
N PHE A 81 -3.02 1.70 2.99
CA PHE A 81 -2.27 0.72 2.20
C PHE A 81 -1.27 0.00 3.09
N THR A 82 -1.21 -1.31 2.99
CA THR A 82 -0.21 -2.09 3.73
C THR A 82 0.15 -3.38 3.01
N MET A 83 1.31 -3.94 3.31
CA MET A 83 1.67 -5.28 2.89
C MET A 83 1.01 -6.32 3.79
N ALA A 84 0.67 -7.47 3.25
CA ALA A 84 -0.04 -8.54 3.95
C ALA A 84 0.72 -9.07 5.18
N ASP A 85 2.05 -9.19 5.09
CA ASP A 85 2.89 -9.60 6.21
C ASP A 85 2.90 -8.57 7.35
N THR A 86 2.98 -7.27 7.01
CA THR A 86 2.88 -6.18 7.99
C THR A 86 1.49 -6.12 8.63
N ALA A 87 0.43 -6.39 7.86
CA ALA A 87 -0.92 -6.48 8.40
C ALA A 87 -1.08 -7.65 9.38
N TRP A 88 -0.50 -8.80 9.05
CA TRP A 88 -0.45 -9.95 9.94
C TRP A 88 0.27 -9.63 11.26
N ASP A 89 1.48 -9.05 11.16
CA ASP A 89 2.24 -8.65 12.35
C ASP A 89 1.44 -7.67 13.23
N ALA A 90 0.79 -6.68 12.61
CA ALA A 90 -0.01 -5.69 13.32
C ALA A 90 -1.23 -6.29 14.01
N TYR A 91 -1.93 -7.19 13.33
CA TYR A 91 -3.12 -7.87 13.85
C TYR A 91 -2.76 -8.83 14.99
N GLN A 92 -1.63 -9.54 14.88
CA GLN A 92 -1.16 -10.49 15.90
C GLN A 92 -0.34 -9.85 17.02
N GLY A 93 0.16 -8.62 16.85
CA GLY A 93 1.06 -7.96 17.81
C GLY A 93 2.48 -8.54 17.74
N LEU A 94 3.00 -8.73 16.53
CA LEU A 94 4.34 -9.26 16.28
C LEU A 94 5.29 -8.14 15.81
N ASP A 95 6.60 -8.42 15.84
CA ASP A 95 7.67 -7.56 15.35
C ASP A 95 7.53 -6.09 15.81
N LYS A 96 7.28 -5.16 14.90
CA LYS A 96 7.10 -3.72 15.18
C LYS A 96 5.85 -3.40 16.00
N PHE A 97 4.95 -4.36 16.15
CA PHE A 97 3.70 -4.24 16.90
C PHE A 97 3.67 -5.08 18.17
N LYS A 98 4.85 -5.53 18.64
CA LYS A 98 4.94 -6.29 19.89
C LYS A 98 4.24 -5.53 21.02
N ASP A 99 3.34 -6.24 21.70
CA ASP A 99 2.51 -5.72 22.80
C ASP A 99 1.56 -4.56 22.40
N ASN A 100 1.38 -4.33 21.10
CA ASN A 100 0.53 -3.26 20.56
C ASN A 100 -0.24 -3.73 19.31
N LYS A 101 -1.15 -4.68 19.50
CA LYS A 101 -2.02 -5.16 18.41
C LYS A 101 -2.87 -4.04 17.85
N GLN A 102 -3.04 -4.04 16.54
CA GLN A 102 -3.84 -3.03 15.86
C GLN A 102 -5.25 -3.55 15.56
N ALA A 103 -6.26 -2.74 15.89
CA ALA A 103 -7.66 -3.05 15.68
C ALA A 103 -8.07 -2.76 14.22
N VAL A 104 -7.67 -3.62 13.30
CA VAL A 104 -7.82 -3.42 11.86
C VAL A 104 -8.49 -4.60 11.17
N ARG A 105 -9.11 -4.33 10.00
CA ARG A 105 -9.71 -5.32 9.10
C ARG A 105 -9.30 -5.03 7.67
N ALA A 106 -9.12 -6.08 6.88
CA ALA A 106 -8.92 -5.95 5.45
C ALA A 106 -10.22 -5.52 4.76
N ILE A 107 -10.09 -4.75 3.69
CA ILE A 107 -11.23 -4.43 2.83
C ILE A 107 -11.04 -4.92 1.39
N VAL A 108 -9.79 -4.99 0.93
CA VAL A 108 -9.43 -5.44 -0.41
C VAL A 108 -8.03 -6.05 -0.41
N VAL A 109 -7.88 -7.22 -1.04
CA VAL A 109 -6.60 -7.73 -1.53
C VAL A 109 -6.36 -7.09 -2.89
N PHE A 110 -5.28 -6.32 -3.04
CA PHE A 110 -5.18 -5.39 -4.14
C PHE A 110 -4.24 -5.85 -5.25
N TYR A 111 -2.93 -5.86 -5.03
CA TYR A 111 -1.93 -6.24 -6.02
C TYR A 111 -0.67 -6.84 -5.39
N PRO A 112 0.12 -7.65 -6.13
CA PRO A 112 1.38 -8.18 -5.62
C PRO A 112 2.44 -7.08 -5.52
N ASN A 113 3.14 -7.03 -4.40
CA ASN A 113 4.33 -6.20 -4.19
C ASN A 113 5.58 -7.01 -4.46
N LEU A 114 6.27 -6.66 -5.53
CA LEU A 114 7.51 -7.33 -5.89
C LEU A 114 8.69 -6.67 -5.17
N THR A 115 9.59 -7.50 -4.66
CA THR A 115 10.80 -7.01 -4.01
C THR A 115 11.87 -6.73 -5.08
N HIS A 116 12.45 -5.55 -5.03
CA HIS A 116 13.54 -5.11 -5.86
C HIS A 116 14.81 -4.99 -5.01
N VAL A 117 15.85 -5.69 -5.35
CA VAL A 117 17.20 -5.41 -4.85
C VAL A 117 17.95 -4.78 -6.02
N VAL A 118 18.06 -3.45 -5.99
CA VAL A 118 18.55 -2.64 -7.12
C VAL A 118 19.96 -2.16 -6.87
N THR A 119 20.80 -2.32 -7.83
CA THR A 119 22.12 -1.68 -7.92
C THR A 119 22.33 -1.13 -9.32
N VAL A 120 23.50 -0.55 -9.61
CA VAL A 120 23.92 -0.14 -10.94
C VAL A 120 25.23 -0.82 -11.32
N GLU A 121 25.51 -0.95 -12.61
CA GLU A 121 26.78 -1.50 -13.09
C GLU A 121 27.98 -0.80 -12.43
N GLY A 122 29.07 -1.54 -12.21
CA GLY A 122 30.29 -1.03 -11.59
C GLY A 122 30.33 -1.07 -10.05
N LYS A 123 29.23 -1.41 -9.37
CA LYS A 123 29.19 -1.52 -7.89
C LYS A 123 29.71 -2.84 -7.34
N GLY A 124 30.01 -3.83 -8.20
CA GLY A 124 30.51 -5.14 -7.78
C GLY A 124 29.49 -5.94 -6.98
N ILE A 125 28.20 -5.85 -7.35
CA ILE A 125 27.09 -6.58 -6.72
C ILE A 125 26.42 -7.42 -7.82
N GLU A 126 26.61 -8.75 -7.73
CA GLU A 126 26.05 -9.72 -8.68
C GLU A 126 25.00 -10.63 -8.04
N LYS A 127 25.07 -10.81 -6.71
CA LYS A 127 24.23 -11.69 -5.90
C LYS A 127 24.04 -11.09 -4.52
N MET A 128 23.06 -11.60 -3.76
CA MET A 128 22.74 -11.12 -2.42
C MET A 128 23.93 -11.12 -1.46
N ALA A 129 24.80 -12.11 -1.53
CA ALA A 129 26.01 -12.20 -0.67
C ALA A 129 26.96 -11.02 -0.86
N ASP A 130 26.97 -10.38 -2.04
CA ASP A 130 27.84 -9.25 -2.35
C ASP A 130 27.38 -7.93 -1.69
N LEU A 131 26.21 -7.94 -1.04
CA LEU A 131 25.76 -6.81 -0.22
C LEU A 131 26.58 -6.61 1.06
N LYS A 132 27.31 -7.65 1.53
CA LYS A 132 28.19 -7.54 2.69
C LYS A 132 29.25 -6.45 2.48
N GLY A 133 29.40 -5.57 3.45
CA GLY A 133 30.31 -4.42 3.43
C GLY A 133 29.79 -3.22 2.63
N LYS A 134 28.67 -3.35 1.90
CA LYS A 134 28.13 -2.28 1.05
C LYS A 134 27.26 -1.31 1.84
N ARG A 135 27.10 -0.09 1.27
CA ARG A 135 26.15 0.91 1.72
C ARG A 135 24.81 0.64 1.06
N ILE A 136 23.81 0.28 1.82
CA ILE A 136 22.50 -0.08 1.28
C ILE A 136 21.36 0.69 1.91
N SER A 137 20.40 1.13 1.11
CA SER A 137 19.14 1.62 1.64
C SER A 137 18.17 0.46 1.86
N THR A 138 17.58 0.41 3.04
CA THR A 138 16.62 -0.63 3.46
C THR A 138 15.18 -0.13 3.55
N GLY A 139 14.90 1.06 3.02
CA GLY A 139 13.57 1.68 3.08
C GLY A 139 13.41 2.67 4.24
N SER A 140 12.37 3.48 4.17
CA SER A 140 12.04 4.48 5.20
C SER A 140 11.78 3.84 6.56
N PRO A 141 12.06 4.55 7.65
CA PRO A 141 11.58 4.16 8.96
C PRO A 141 10.05 3.99 8.98
N GLY A 142 9.58 2.86 9.52
CA GLY A 142 8.15 2.58 9.60
C GLY A 142 7.52 2.10 8.28
N SER A 143 8.34 1.74 7.28
CA SER A 143 7.85 1.13 6.04
C SER A 143 7.82 -0.40 6.13
N GLY A 144 6.94 -1.01 5.34
CA GLY A 144 6.98 -2.45 5.11
C GLY A 144 8.23 -2.88 4.33
N THR A 145 8.78 -2.00 3.50
CA THR A 145 10.07 -2.21 2.83
C THR A 145 11.20 -2.45 3.84
N GLU A 146 11.27 -1.68 4.93
CA GLU A 146 12.27 -1.89 5.98
C GLU A 146 12.11 -3.25 6.66
N VAL A 147 10.88 -3.65 6.97
CA VAL A 147 10.58 -4.98 7.54
C VAL A 147 11.03 -6.09 6.58
N MET A 148 10.63 -6.00 5.33
CA MET A 148 10.99 -6.98 4.31
C MET A 148 12.49 -7.04 4.08
N ALA A 149 13.18 -5.90 4.00
CA ALA A 149 14.63 -5.83 3.82
C ALA A 149 15.37 -6.57 4.95
N PHE A 150 14.93 -6.41 6.20
CA PHE A 150 15.54 -7.12 7.33
C PHE A 150 15.34 -8.62 7.24
N ARG A 151 14.15 -9.06 6.89
CA ARG A 151 13.81 -10.48 6.74
C ARG A 151 14.58 -11.14 5.59
N ILE A 152 14.74 -10.46 4.47
CA ILE A 152 15.52 -10.95 3.33
C ILE A 152 17.01 -11.02 3.69
N LEU A 153 17.59 -9.97 4.24
CA LEU A 153 18.99 -9.96 4.64
C LEU A 153 19.27 -11.13 5.61
N GLU A 154 18.40 -11.33 6.60
CA GLU A 154 18.50 -12.45 7.53
C GLU A 154 18.43 -13.80 6.81
N ALA A 155 17.53 -13.98 5.84
CA ALA A 155 17.42 -15.23 5.07
C ALA A 155 18.72 -15.60 4.32
N TYR A 156 19.54 -14.58 3.98
CA TYR A 156 20.87 -14.75 3.39
C TYR A 156 22.02 -14.77 4.42
N GLY A 157 21.72 -14.75 5.72
CA GLY A 157 22.75 -14.71 6.76
C GLY A 157 23.55 -13.41 6.75
N ILE A 158 22.91 -12.30 6.40
CA ILE A 158 23.47 -10.95 6.42
C ILE A 158 22.90 -10.21 7.62
N ASP A 159 23.75 -9.89 8.59
CA ASP A 159 23.35 -9.06 9.73
C ASP A 159 23.17 -7.60 9.26
N LYS A 160 21.95 -7.10 9.38
CA LYS A 160 21.60 -5.74 8.93
C LYS A 160 22.33 -4.61 9.63
N ASP A 161 22.89 -4.85 10.81
CA ASP A 161 23.57 -3.84 11.63
C ASP A 161 25.11 -3.99 11.62
N LYS A 162 25.63 -5.20 11.28
CA LYS A 162 27.06 -5.49 11.28
C LYS A 162 27.65 -5.70 9.89
N ASP A 163 26.91 -6.39 9.01
CA ASP A 163 27.42 -6.81 7.71
C ASP A 163 27.22 -5.76 6.60
N VAL A 164 26.40 -4.74 6.83
CA VAL A 164 26.12 -3.69 5.85
C VAL A 164 26.14 -2.31 6.49
N LYS A 165 26.45 -1.28 5.69
CA LYS A 165 26.29 0.12 6.09
C LYS A 165 24.89 0.58 5.67
N ARG A 166 23.98 0.55 6.63
CA ARG A 166 22.56 0.71 6.37
C ARG A 166 22.13 2.18 6.37
N GLU A 167 21.42 2.57 5.32
CA GLU A 167 20.69 3.84 5.22
C GLU A 167 19.16 3.57 5.26
N ARG A 168 18.41 4.54 5.80
CA ARG A 168 16.96 4.42 5.99
C ARG A 168 16.25 5.51 5.21
N LEU A 169 16.17 5.32 3.90
CA LEU A 169 15.71 6.32 2.93
C LEU A 169 14.41 5.88 2.26
N SER A 170 13.57 6.82 1.88
CA SER A 170 12.46 6.55 0.95
C SER A 170 13.00 6.07 -0.40
N VAL A 171 12.15 5.48 -1.25
CA VAL A 171 12.61 4.99 -2.57
C VAL A 171 13.16 6.13 -3.43
N ALA A 172 12.55 7.32 -3.38
CA ALA A 172 13.04 8.49 -4.12
C ALA A 172 14.40 8.96 -3.62
N GLU A 173 14.58 9.09 -2.30
CA GLU A 173 15.88 9.44 -1.68
C GLU A 173 16.93 8.36 -1.94
N SER A 174 16.56 7.08 -1.90
CA SER A 174 17.44 5.96 -2.22
C SER A 174 17.95 6.02 -3.66
N VAL A 175 17.06 6.31 -4.61
CA VAL A 175 17.43 6.50 -6.01
C VAL A 175 18.41 7.67 -6.17
N ASN A 176 18.13 8.81 -5.55
CA ASN A 176 19.05 9.97 -5.58
C ASN A 176 20.41 9.60 -4.96
N ALA A 177 20.40 8.95 -3.79
CA ALA A 177 21.63 8.52 -3.12
C ALA A 177 22.45 7.51 -3.96
N LEU A 178 21.77 6.64 -4.71
CA LEU A 178 22.44 5.70 -5.63
C LEU A 178 23.03 6.42 -6.84
N LYS A 179 22.32 7.37 -7.46
CA LYS A 179 22.82 8.25 -8.52
C LYS A 179 24.04 9.05 -8.07
N ASP A 180 24.00 9.60 -6.88
CA ASP A 180 25.10 10.36 -6.27
C ASP A 180 26.29 9.48 -5.81
N GLY A 181 26.19 8.17 -5.89
CA GLY A 181 27.20 7.24 -5.41
C GLY A 181 27.32 7.18 -3.87
N LYS A 182 26.35 7.71 -3.13
CA LYS A 182 26.30 7.68 -1.67
C LYS A 182 25.93 6.32 -1.10
N ILE A 183 25.15 5.52 -1.86
CA ILE A 183 24.87 4.12 -1.57
C ILE A 183 25.27 3.25 -2.76
N ASP A 184 25.33 1.93 -2.54
CA ASP A 184 25.77 0.95 -3.54
C ASP A 184 24.60 0.09 -4.03
N ALA A 185 23.55 -0.04 -3.23
CA ALA A 185 22.30 -0.72 -3.57
C ALA A 185 21.13 -0.17 -2.74
N LEU A 186 19.91 -0.46 -3.19
CA LEU A 186 18.70 -0.23 -2.42
C LEU A 186 17.80 -1.46 -2.46
N ILE A 187 17.05 -1.68 -1.38
CA ILE A 187 15.96 -2.64 -1.31
C ILE A 187 14.66 -1.85 -1.35
N TRP A 188 13.75 -2.25 -2.22
CA TRP A 188 12.44 -1.66 -2.39
C TRP A 188 11.39 -2.75 -2.58
N VAL A 189 10.21 -2.56 -2.00
CA VAL A 189 9.08 -3.46 -2.17
C VAL A 189 7.89 -2.66 -2.68
N GLY A 190 7.45 -2.96 -3.89
CA GLY A 190 6.39 -2.19 -4.53
C GLY A 190 5.89 -2.78 -5.83
N GLY A 191 4.89 -2.10 -6.41
CA GLY A 191 4.33 -2.44 -7.71
C GLY A 191 5.25 -2.08 -8.87
N ILE A 192 4.90 -2.55 -10.06
CA ILE A 192 5.67 -2.35 -11.30
C ILE A 192 4.82 -1.60 -12.33
N PRO A 193 5.38 -0.56 -12.98
CA PRO A 193 6.67 0.06 -12.71
C PRO A 193 6.61 0.97 -11.46
N THR A 194 7.66 0.97 -10.66
CA THR A 194 7.83 1.96 -9.59
C THR A 194 8.38 3.25 -10.18
N PRO A 195 7.74 4.42 -9.99
CA PRO A 195 8.17 5.68 -10.61
C PRO A 195 9.64 6.03 -10.34
N ALA A 196 10.10 5.95 -9.10
CA ALA A 196 11.49 6.26 -8.75
C ALA A 196 12.51 5.29 -9.39
N ILE A 197 12.18 3.99 -9.52
CA ILE A 197 13.06 3.03 -10.20
C ILE A 197 13.09 3.28 -11.70
N THR A 198 11.96 3.67 -12.30
CA THR A 198 11.91 4.08 -13.70
C THR A 198 12.79 5.30 -13.96
N ASP A 199 12.76 6.29 -13.06
CA ASP A 199 13.62 7.48 -13.13
C ASP A 199 15.11 7.11 -13.03
N LEU A 200 15.50 6.21 -12.12
CA LEU A 200 16.86 5.69 -12.05
C LEU A 200 17.28 5.02 -13.36
N ALA A 201 16.43 4.14 -13.89
CA ALA A 201 16.69 3.38 -15.09
C ALA A 201 16.77 4.23 -16.37
N ALA A 202 16.08 5.37 -16.39
CA ALA A 202 16.11 6.35 -17.49
C ALA A 202 17.27 7.37 -17.38
N THR A 203 18.05 7.34 -16.29
CA THR A 203 19.16 8.27 -16.09
C THR A 203 20.30 7.97 -17.10
N PRO A 204 20.80 8.97 -17.84
CA PRO A 204 21.88 8.76 -18.80
C PRO A 204 23.11 8.09 -18.15
N ASN A 205 23.76 7.19 -18.90
CA ASN A 205 24.92 6.43 -18.45
C ASN A 205 24.70 5.57 -17.19
N THR A 206 23.46 5.32 -16.83
CA THR A 206 23.11 4.46 -15.71
C THR A 206 22.49 3.17 -16.25
N LYS A 207 23.07 2.03 -15.90
CA LYS A 207 22.51 0.73 -16.20
C LYS A 207 22.14 0.04 -14.89
N ILE A 208 20.85 -0.11 -14.66
CA ILE A 208 20.36 -0.77 -13.46
C ILE A 208 20.58 -2.28 -13.53
N LYS A 209 20.76 -2.87 -12.37
CA LYS A 209 20.80 -4.32 -12.18
C LYS A 209 19.85 -4.70 -11.04
N LEU A 210 18.99 -5.66 -11.30
CA LEU A 210 18.13 -6.28 -10.30
C LEU A 210 18.78 -7.60 -9.87
N ILE A 211 18.95 -7.80 -8.57
CA ILE A 211 19.59 -8.99 -7.99
C ILE A 211 18.53 -10.04 -7.67
N ASP A 212 18.71 -11.25 -8.18
CA ASP A 212 17.83 -12.39 -7.90
C ASP A 212 17.88 -12.81 -6.45
N HIS A 213 16.70 -13.15 -5.87
CA HIS A 213 16.58 -13.53 -4.47
C HIS A 213 15.33 -14.41 -4.17
N ALA A 214 14.73 -15.01 -5.18
CA ALA A 214 13.56 -15.88 -5.00
C ALA A 214 13.86 -17.16 -4.19
N ASP A 215 15.12 -17.57 -4.09
CA ASP A 215 15.55 -18.71 -3.28
C ASP A 215 15.41 -18.49 -1.76
N ALA A 216 15.25 -17.23 -1.31
CA ALA A 216 14.96 -16.91 0.08
C ALA A 216 13.54 -17.30 0.53
N VAL A 217 12.60 -17.52 -0.41
CA VAL A 217 11.17 -17.71 -0.10
C VAL A 217 10.93 -18.80 0.93
N GLU A 218 11.55 -19.98 0.80
CA GLU A 218 11.29 -21.09 1.70
C GLU A 218 11.79 -20.79 3.14
N LYS A 219 12.93 -20.13 3.29
CA LYS A 219 13.42 -19.67 4.60
C LYS A 219 12.51 -18.61 5.21
N MET A 220 12.00 -17.70 4.40
CA MET A 220 11.07 -16.66 4.82
C MET A 220 9.73 -17.26 5.27
N ARG A 221 9.19 -18.21 4.50
CA ARG A 221 7.94 -18.93 4.84
C ARG A 221 8.07 -19.74 6.14
N ALA A 222 9.19 -20.44 6.33
CA ALA A 222 9.43 -21.22 7.53
C ALA A 222 9.47 -20.36 8.80
N LYS A 223 9.95 -19.11 8.71
CA LYS A 223 10.11 -18.25 9.87
C LYS A 223 8.95 -17.28 10.08
N TYR A 224 8.41 -16.70 9.00
CA TYR A 224 7.45 -15.60 9.05
C TYR A 224 6.06 -15.94 8.50
N GLY A 225 5.85 -17.21 8.09
CA GLY A 225 4.56 -17.69 7.60
C GLY A 225 4.42 -17.68 6.07
N PRO A 226 3.30 -18.19 5.55
CA PRO A 226 3.14 -18.57 4.14
C PRO A 226 2.85 -17.40 3.17
N LEU A 227 2.98 -16.15 3.60
CA LEU A 227 2.57 -14.97 2.83
C LEU A 227 3.52 -14.60 1.68
N TYR A 228 4.72 -15.21 1.65
CA TYR A 228 5.75 -14.93 0.65
C TYR A 228 5.66 -15.92 -0.50
N VAL A 229 5.77 -15.41 -1.71
CA VAL A 229 5.74 -16.23 -2.93
C VAL A 229 6.89 -15.90 -3.85
N LYS A 230 7.31 -16.87 -4.67
CA LYS A 230 8.26 -16.64 -5.76
C LYS A 230 7.54 -15.96 -6.90
N ASP A 231 8.17 -14.93 -7.46
CA ASP A 231 7.63 -14.19 -8.59
C ASP A 231 8.78 -13.65 -9.44
N LYS A 232 8.46 -12.87 -10.47
CA LYS A 232 9.46 -12.25 -11.32
C LYS A 232 9.08 -10.85 -11.77
N ILE A 233 10.08 -9.99 -11.87
CA ILE A 233 10.03 -8.76 -12.63
C ILE A 233 10.44 -9.10 -14.06
N ALA A 234 9.49 -9.09 -14.98
CA ALA A 234 9.75 -9.44 -16.37
C ALA A 234 10.77 -8.49 -17.00
N ALA A 235 11.57 -9.00 -17.91
CA ALA A 235 12.44 -8.18 -18.74
C ALA A 235 11.68 -7.00 -19.35
N LYS A 236 12.35 -5.87 -19.53
CA LYS A 236 11.78 -4.61 -20.06
C LYS A 236 10.70 -3.96 -19.18
N SER A 237 10.56 -4.39 -17.91
CA SER A 237 9.72 -3.67 -16.94
C SER A 237 10.27 -2.28 -16.65
N TYR A 238 11.59 -2.11 -16.75
CA TYR A 238 12.29 -0.83 -16.64
C TYR A 238 13.23 -0.62 -17.84
N PRO A 239 13.54 0.63 -18.23
CA PRO A 239 14.54 0.92 -19.24
C PRO A 239 15.88 0.21 -18.96
N GLY A 240 16.49 -0.43 -19.97
CA GLY A 240 17.78 -1.12 -19.84
C GLY A 240 17.76 -2.42 -19.01
N GLN A 241 16.62 -2.88 -18.56
CA GLN A 241 16.47 -4.19 -17.91
C GLN A 241 16.18 -5.26 -18.97
N ASP A 242 17.20 -6.00 -19.38
CA ASP A 242 17.12 -6.94 -20.51
C ASP A 242 16.75 -8.38 -20.10
N LYS A 243 16.74 -8.69 -18.80
CA LYS A 243 16.49 -10.03 -18.28
C LYS A 243 15.39 -10.01 -17.23
N ASP A 244 14.65 -11.13 -17.11
CA ASP A 244 13.78 -11.38 -15.98
C ASP A 244 14.61 -11.34 -14.69
N ASN A 245 14.02 -10.83 -13.63
CA ASN A 245 14.56 -10.92 -12.26
C ASN A 245 13.64 -11.80 -11.42
N THR A 246 14.20 -12.84 -10.83
CA THR A 246 13.46 -13.73 -9.93
C THR A 246 13.50 -13.18 -8.51
N ASN A 247 12.35 -12.96 -7.93
CA ASN A 247 12.22 -12.25 -6.65
C ASN A 247 11.20 -12.89 -5.72
N LEU A 248 11.09 -12.28 -4.57
CA LEU A 248 10.15 -12.58 -3.52
C LEU A 248 9.07 -11.51 -3.51
N THR A 249 7.82 -11.95 -3.41
CA THR A 249 6.62 -11.12 -3.48
C THR A 249 5.74 -11.31 -2.26
N VAL A 250 5.06 -10.26 -1.84
CA VAL A 250 3.98 -10.25 -0.84
C VAL A 250 2.83 -9.39 -1.37
N TRP A 251 1.58 -9.77 -1.08
CA TRP A 251 0.44 -8.99 -1.55
C TRP A 251 0.24 -7.69 -0.76
N ASN A 252 -0.28 -6.67 -1.44
CA ASN A 252 -0.84 -5.49 -0.81
C ASN A 252 -2.30 -5.71 -0.47
N ILE A 253 -2.71 -5.16 0.66
CA ILE A 253 -4.11 -5.07 1.06
C ILE A 253 -4.44 -3.64 1.45
N LEU A 254 -5.70 -3.28 1.33
CA LEU A 254 -6.26 -2.10 1.97
C LEU A 254 -6.93 -2.49 3.27
N VAL A 255 -6.75 -1.65 4.27
CA VAL A 255 -7.27 -1.87 5.61
C VAL A 255 -8.04 -0.66 6.12
N VAL A 256 -8.96 -0.92 7.04
CA VAL A 256 -9.71 0.07 7.82
C VAL A 256 -9.65 -0.28 9.30
N ASN A 257 -10.03 0.64 10.18
CA ASN A 257 -10.25 0.31 11.58
C ASN A 257 -11.38 -0.71 11.70
N GLU A 258 -11.30 -1.64 12.65
CA GLU A 258 -12.35 -2.67 12.85
C GLU A 258 -13.73 -2.09 13.18
N LYS A 259 -13.78 -0.86 13.72
CA LYS A 259 -15.00 -0.13 14.08
C LYS A 259 -15.48 0.82 12.98
N ALA A 260 -14.87 0.78 11.79
CA ALA A 260 -15.32 1.61 10.67
C ALA A 260 -16.80 1.34 10.35
N ASP A 261 -17.49 2.37 9.87
CA ASP A 261 -18.90 2.22 9.48
C ASP A 261 -19.07 1.23 8.33
N GLU A 262 -19.95 0.25 8.49
CA GLU A 262 -20.16 -0.83 7.52
C GLU A 262 -20.60 -0.29 6.15
N LYS A 263 -21.48 0.72 6.13
CA LYS A 263 -21.98 1.31 4.90
C LYS A 263 -20.87 2.06 4.16
N ILE A 264 -20.07 2.82 4.88
CA ILE A 264 -18.93 3.55 4.29
C ILE A 264 -17.94 2.56 3.67
N VAL A 265 -17.58 1.50 4.37
CA VAL A 265 -16.67 0.47 3.86
C VAL A 265 -17.27 -0.25 2.64
N TYR A 266 -18.55 -0.60 2.69
CA TYR A 266 -19.25 -1.19 1.55
C TYR A 266 -19.19 -0.26 0.32
N ASP A 267 -19.48 1.03 0.50
CA ASP A 267 -19.46 2.02 -0.60
C ASP A 267 -18.06 2.19 -1.19
N ILE A 268 -17.01 2.19 -0.36
CA ILE A 268 -15.61 2.22 -0.80
C ILE A 268 -15.29 1.01 -1.66
N VAL A 269 -15.53 -0.20 -1.15
CA VAL A 269 -15.20 -1.44 -1.85
C VAL A 269 -15.98 -1.56 -3.16
N LYS A 270 -17.29 -1.32 -3.12
CA LYS A 270 -18.15 -1.31 -4.31
C LYS A 270 -17.62 -0.36 -5.38
N THR A 271 -17.31 0.88 -4.99
CA THR A 271 -16.84 1.90 -5.92
C THR A 271 -15.48 1.52 -6.51
N MET A 272 -14.57 0.95 -5.74
CA MET A 272 -13.28 0.46 -6.25
C MET A 272 -13.47 -0.57 -7.37
N PHE A 273 -14.34 -1.56 -7.19
CA PHE A 273 -14.57 -2.59 -8.20
C PHE A 273 -15.35 -2.06 -9.40
N GLU A 274 -16.38 -1.26 -9.19
CA GLU A 274 -17.22 -0.72 -10.29
C GLU A 274 -16.50 0.35 -11.12
N LYS A 275 -15.56 1.07 -10.53
CA LYS A 275 -14.75 2.11 -11.18
C LYS A 275 -13.28 1.72 -11.38
N LYS A 276 -12.98 0.43 -11.33
CA LYS A 276 -11.65 -0.13 -11.50
C LYS A 276 -10.88 0.48 -12.67
N ALA A 277 -11.53 0.69 -13.81
CA ALA A 277 -10.88 1.24 -15.01
C ALA A 277 -10.24 2.62 -14.77
N GLU A 278 -10.85 3.49 -13.95
CA GLU A 278 -10.28 4.79 -13.60
C GLU A 278 -9.04 4.65 -12.69
N ILE A 279 -9.04 3.66 -11.80
CA ILE A 279 -7.87 3.37 -10.95
C ILE A 279 -6.74 2.75 -11.78
N VAL A 280 -7.05 1.85 -12.72
CA VAL A 280 -6.09 1.27 -13.68
C VAL A 280 -5.42 2.35 -14.55
N ALA A 281 -6.17 3.39 -14.94
CA ALA A 281 -5.61 4.51 -15.69
C ALA A 281 -4.51 5.27 -14.91
N VAL A 282 -4.52 5.21 -13.58
CA VAL A 282 -3.49 5.81 -12.73
C VAL A 282 -2.26 4.90 -12.64
N HIS A 283 -2.48 3.60 -12.41
CA HIS A 283 -1.41 2.62 -12.33
C HIS A 283 -1.88 1.22 -12.73
N LYS A 284 -1.13 0.58 -13.62
CA LYS A 284 -1.51 -0.71 -14.20
C LYS A 284 -1.70 -1.85 -13.18
N ASP A 285 -1.03 -1.78 -12.03
CA ASP A 285 -1.19 -2.81 -10.98
C ASP A 285 -2.60 -2.85 -10.40
N ALA A 286 -3.42 -1.81 -10.60
CA ALA A 286 -4.85 -1.89 -10.29
C ALA A 286 -5.61 -2.93 -11.13
N ASN A 287 -5.01 -3.49 -12.20
CA ASN A 287 -5.58 -4.63 -12.91
C ASN A 287 -5.72 -5.88 -12.04
N TYR A 288 -4.87 -6.03 -11.01
CA TYR A 288 -4.97 -7.12 -10.05
C TYR A 288 -6.17 -7.00 -9.09
N LEU A 289 -6.87 -5.87 -9.06
CA LEU A 289 -8.14 -5.75 -8.34
C LEU A 289 -9.18 -6.67 -8.98
N ALA A 290 -9.33 -7.87 -8.45
CA ALA A 290 -10.24 -8.90 -8.95
C ALA A 290 -10.97 -9.57 -7.78
N LEU A 291 -12.20 -9.99 -8.04
CA LEU A 291 -13.00 -10.69 -7.04
C LEU A 291 -12.36 -12.02 -6.61
N ASP A 292 -11.78 -12.76 -7.56
CA ASP A 292 -11.13 -14.04 -7.29
C ASP A 292 -9.96 -13.89 -6.30
N ASN A 293 -9.26 -12.78 -6.31
CA ASN A 293 -8.16 -12.51 -5.37
C ASN A 293 -8.64 -12.32 -3.92
N GLN A 294 -9.94 -12.09 -3.71
CA GLN A 294 -10.53 -11.97 -2.38
C GLN A 294 -10.81 -13.33 -1.74
N LEU A 295 -10.88 -14.41 -2.55
CA LEU A 295 -11.21 -15.78 -2.10
C LEU A 295 -10.00 -16.56 -1.56
N THR A 296 -8.83 -16.33 -2.10
CA THR A 296 -7.71 -17.29 -2.05
C THR A 296 -6.77 -17.11 -0.86
N GLY A 297 -7.26 -16.62 0.27
CA GLY A 297 -6.41 -16.41 1.44
C GLY A 297 -5.35 -15.33 1.22
N GLY A 298 -5.56 -14.45 0.26
CA GLY A 298 -4.68 -13.30 0.00
C GLY A 298 -4.65 -12.30 1.17
N SER A 299 -5.72 -12.27 1.99
CA SER A 299 -5.74 -11.52 3.23
C SER A 299 -5.40 -12.41 4.42
N PRO A 300 -4.32 -12.13 5.18
CA PRO A 300 -3.98 -12.87 6.39
C PRO A 300 -4.85 -12.46 7.60
N ILE A 301 -5.58 -11.37 7.49
CA ILE A 301 -6.45 -10.84 8.54
C ILE A 301 -7.92 -10.85 8.10
N PRO A 302 -8.88 -10.89 9.03
CA PRO A 302 -10.30 -10.91 8.69
C PRO A 302 -10.70 -9.71 7.84
N PHE A 303 -11.64 -9.92 6.92
CA PHE A 303 -12.28 -8.83 6.19
C PHE A 303 -13.28 -8.07 7.08
N HIS A 304 -13.43 -6.79 6.79
CA HIS A 304 -14.45 -5.94 7.40
C HIS A 304 -15.86 -6.33 6.94
N PRO A 305 -16.90 -6.27 7.82
CA PRO A 305 -18.27 -6.63 7.44
C PRO A 305 -18.79 -5.94 6.17
N GLY A 306 -18.48 -4.65 5.98
CA GLY A 306 -18.85 -3.91 4.76
C GLY A 306 -18.23 -4.48 3.49
N ALA A 307 -16.98 -4.94 3.54
CA ALA A 307 -16.32 -5.61 2.42
C ALA A 307 -16.97 -6.99 2.16
N LEU A 308 -17.19 -7.78 3.21
CA LEU A 308 -17.85 -9.08 3.11
C LEU A 308 -19.25 -8.97 2.51
N ARG A 309 -20.01 -7.93 2.86
CA ARG A 309 -21.32 -7.67 2.27
C ARG A 309 -21.25 -7.52 0.75
N TYR A 310 -20.32 -6.70 0.25
CA TYR A 310 -20.13 -6.54 -1.20
C TYR A 310 -19.69 -7.84 -1.86
N PHE A 311 -18.74 -8.57 -1.29
CA PHE A 311 -18.26 -9.83 -1.85
C PHE A 311 -19.38 -10.89 -1.93
N LYS A 312 -20.19 -11.02 -0.88
CA LYS A 312 -21.36 -11.92 -0.87
C LYS A 312 -22.40 -11.53 -1.92
N GLU A 313 -22.66 -10.24 -2.10
CA GLU A 313 -23.54 -9.71 -3.16
C GLU A 313 -23.03 -10.11 -4.57
N LYS A 314 -21.73 -10.20 -4.76
CA LYS A 314 -21.10 -10.68 -6.01
C LYS A 314 -20.97 -12.21 -6.07
N GLY A 315 -21.56 -12.94 -5.15
CA GLY A 315 -21.57 -14.40 -5.13
C GLY A 315 -20.30 -15.06 -4.58
N LEU A 316 -19.39 -14.30 -3.95
CA LEU A 316 -18.19 -14.88 -3.36
C LEU A 316 -18.53 -15.59 -2.03
N LYS A 317 -17.98 -16.79 -1.87
CA LYS A 317 -17.98 -17.51 -0.60
C LYS A 317 -16.75 -17.07 0.21
N VAL A 318 -16.87 -15.97 0.92
CA VAL A 318 -15.87 -15.45 1.86
C VAL A 318 -16.34 -15.62 3.29
N ASN A 319 -15.46 -16.09 4.18
CA ASN A 319 -15.71 -16.28 5.61
C ASN A 319 -15.21 -15.08 6.40
#